data_53ea10fb4548d92cc94e8abcc72e4f1b
#
_entry.id   53ea10fb4548d92cc94e8abcc72e4f1b
#
_cell.length_a   1.000
_cell.length_b   1.000
_cell.length_c   1.000
_cell.angle_alpha   90.00
_cell.angle_beta   90.00
_cell.angle_gamma   90.00
#
_symmetry.space_group_name_H-M   'P 1'
#
loop_
_entity.id
_entity.type
_entity.pdbx_description
1 polymer ?
#
loop_
_entity_poly.entity_id
_entity_poly.type
_entity_poly.pdbx_seq_one_letter_code
_entity_poly.pdbx_strand_id
1 'polypeptide(L)'
;RSDFEKNILLPLSNDKLDEYRKEYNKMLLDKATGANGITQEKFITVSVNKKSVEEARNYFTRISADLINHFSQLGSKCIELEAEDRLRLCHDFYRQGEENAFTFDMMQNMKKGHSFKDFICPDSFEFEKDYFKMGKKYGRVIFLKEYASYIKDNMVAELTDLNRNMMMSIDVIPVPMDEAVREVENRRLGVETNITNWQRRQNSNNNFSAVIPYDLEQQRIESKEFLDDLTTRDQRMFLSVLTMVHTADSKEQLDNDTESLLTTARKHLCQFSILKYQQMDGLNTVMPFGVRKIDALRTLTTESLAVFIPFRVQEINHENGIYYGQNVISKNMIIADRRQLLNGNSFILGVSGSGKSFTGKNEIVSVILRDPNADVIIIDPEREYSQLIN
;
A
#
# COMPACT_ATOMS: atom_id res chain seq x y z
N ARG A 1 -5.60 -0.67 15.11
CA ARG A 1 -6.42 -1.63 15.89
C ARG A 1 -7.52 -0.91 16.70
N SER A 2 -7.19 0.20 17.40
CA SER A 2 -8.16 0.94 18.22
C SER A 2 -9.30 1.55 17.42
N ASP A 3 -9.04 2.12 16.23
CA ASP A 3 -10.07 2.73 15.38
C ASP A 3 -10.94 1.67 14.70
N PHE A 4 -10.33 0.56 14.30
CA PHE A 4 -11.04 -0.60 13.79
C PHE A 4 -12.00 -1.18 14.84
N GLU A 5 -11.55 -1.36 16.08
CA GLU A 5 -12.39 -1.85 17.18
C GLU A 5 -13.54 -0.88 17.48
N LYS A 6 -13.31 0.43 17.49
CA LYS A 6 -14.36 1.45 17.71
C LYS A 6 -15.42 1.44 16.61
N ASN A 7 -15.02 1.27 15.36
CA ASN A 7 -15.95 1.31 14.22
C ASN A 7 -16.79 0.03 14.07
N ILE A 8 -16.26 -1.11 14.52
CA ILE A 8 -16.92 -2.41 14.40
C ILE A 8 -17.85 -2.67 15.56
N LEU A 9 -17.47 -2.30 16.79
CA LEU A 9 -18.23 -2.64 17.99
C LEU A 9 -19.56 -1.87 18.04
N LEU A 10 -20.62 -2.59 18.43
CA LEU A 10 -21.92 -1.99 18.66
C LEU A 10 -21.89 -1.17 19.94
N PRO A 11 -22.38 0.07 19.92
CA PRO A 11 -22.46 0.89 21.11
C PRO A 11 -23.48 0.31 22.10
N LEU A 12 -23.19 0.38 23.41
CA LEU A 12 -24.15 0.04 24.45
C LEU A 12 -25.09 1.20 24.69
N SER A 13 -26.41 0.92 24.71
CA SER A 13 -27.49 1.92 24.80
C SER A 13 -28.19 1.92 26.15
N ASN A 14 -27.75 1.11 27.13
CA ASN A 14 -28.37 0.91 28.45
C ASN A 14 -29.83 0.40 28.37
N ASP A 15 -30.06 -0.51 27.44
CA ASP A 15 -31.37 -1.18 27.26
C ASP A 15 -31.26 -2.71 27.41
N LYS A 16 -32.40 -3.39 27.27
CA LYS A 16 -32.50 -4.84 27.42
C LYS A 16 -31.70 -5.62 26.36
N LEU A 17 -31.27 -4.98 25.27
CA LEU A 17 -30.52 -5.60 24.19
C LEU A 17 -29.02 -5.56 24.41
N ASP A 18 -28.53 -4.93 25.49
CA ASP A 18 -27.10 -4.78 25.73
C ASP A 18 -26.38 -6.11 26.00
N GLU A 19 -27.07 -7.12 26.53
CA GLU A 19 -26.48 -8.47 26.65
C GLU A 19 -26.18 -9.06 25.27
N TYR A 20 -27.11 -8.92 24.34
CA TYR A 20 -26.91 -9.38 22.95
C TYR A 20 -25.84 -8.56 22.22
N ARG A 21 -25.75 -7.23 22.47
CA ARG A 21 -24.66 -6.40 21.92
C ARG A 21 -23.31 -6.83 22.43
N LYS A 22 -23.18 -7.17 23.70
CA LYS A 22 -21.92 -7.68 24.29
C LYS A 22 -21.52 -9.02 23.67
N GLU A 23 -22.48 -9.93 23.49
CA GLU A 23 -22.22 -11.21 22.83
C GLU A 23 -21.83 -11.03 21.37
N TYR A 24 -22.55 -10.18 20.65
CA TYR A 24 -22.24 -9.84 19.26
C TYR A 24 -20.87 -9.17 19.12
N ASN A 25 -20.55 -8.24 19.99
CA ASN A 25 -19.22 -7.60 20.03
C ASN A 25 -18.11 -8.61 20.29
N LYS A 26 -18.34 -9.58 21.17
CA LYS A 26 -17.39 -10.67 21.40
C LYS A 26 -17.19 -11.50 20.14
N MET A 27 -18.27 -11.88 19.47
CA MET A 27 -18.19 -12.58 18.18
C MET A 27 -17.40 -11.77 17.13
N LEU A 28 -17.63 -10.46 17.04
CA LEU A 28 -16.90 -9.58 16.10
C LEU A 28 -15.43 -9.53 16.43
N LEU A 29 -15.04 -9.44 17.71
CA LEU A 29 -13.64 -9.45 18.16
C LEU A 29 -12.96 -10.81 17.85
N ASP A 30 -13.67 -11.92 18.06
CA ASP A 30 -13.16 -13.24 17.72
C ASP A 30 -12.95 -13.39 16.21
N LYS A 31 -13.87 -12.85 15.40
CA LYS A 31 -13.73 -12.80 13.93
C LYS A 31 -12.58 -11.87 13.50
N ALA A 32 -12.42 -10.74 14.17
CA ALA A 32 -11.34 -9.80 13.89
C ALA A 32 -9.96 -10.38 14.21
N THR A 33 -9.85 -11.26 15.22
CA THR A 33 -8.60 -11.97 15.54
C THR A 33 -8.20 -12.97 14.46
N GLY A 34 -9.17 -13.55 13.75
CA GLY A 34 -8.95 -14.44 12.61
C GLY A 34 -8.81 -13.71 11.25
N ALA A 35 -9.14 -12.42 11.20
CA ALA A 35 -8.92 -11.56 10.05
C ALA A 35 -7.48 -11.02 10.07
N ASN A 36 -6.93 -10.67 8.90
CA ASN A 36 -5.58 -10.09 8.85
C ASN A 36 -5.44 -8.81 9.67
N GLY A 37 -6.53 -8.10 9.94
CA GLY A 37 -6.57 -6.90 10.78
C GLY A 37 -5.67 -5.76 10.29
N ILE A 38 -5.24 -5.83 9.04
CA ILE A 38 -4.34 -4.86 8.43
C ILE A 38 -5.17 -3.84 7.67
N THR A 39 -5.08 -2.59 8.09
CA THR A 39 -5.58 -1.47 7.30
C THR A 39 -4.47 -1.01 6.38
N GLN A 40 -4.74 -0.96 5.08
CA GLN A 40 -3.80 -0.44 4.09
C GLN A 40 -4.22 0.96 3.66
N GLU A 41 -3.39 1.92 3.95
CA GLU A 41 -3.54 3.29 3.46
C GLU A 41 -2.63 3.52 2.26
N LYS A 42 -3.10 4.29 1.29
CA LYS A 42 -2.41 4.52 0.03
C LYS A 42 -2.24 6.01 -0.19
N PHE A 43 -1.00 6.45 -0.37
CA PHE A 43 -0.65 7.85 -0.50
C PHE A 43 0.04 8.11 -1.83
N ILE A 44 -0.24 9.26 -2.42
CA ILE A 44 0.49 9.78 -3.59
C ILE A 44 1.15 11.09 -3.15
N THR A 45 2.45 11.14 -3.24
CA THR A 45 3.22 12.36 -2.96
C THR A 45 3.81 12.89 -4.25
N VAL A 46 3.52 14.13 -4.56
CA VAL A 46 4.05 14.82 -5.73
C VAL A 46 5.05 15.88 -5.29
N SER A 47 6.24 15.85 -5.86
CA SER A 47 7.29 16.85 -5.65
C SER A 47 7.61 17.57 -6.94
N VAL A 48 7.84 18.88 -6.86
CA VAL A 48 8.21 19.70 -8.00
C VAL A 48 9.23 20.76 -7.62
N ASN A 49 10.15 21.04 -8.52
CA ASN A 49 11.06 22.18 -8.39
C ASN A 49 10.57 23.31 -9.30
N LYS A 50 10.22 24.47 -8.74
CA LYS A 50 9.74 25.65 -9.44
C LYS A 50 10.51 26.90 -9.00
N LYS A 51 10.51 27.93 -9.84
CA LYS A 51 11.22 29.18 -9.56
C LYS A 51 10.53 30.03 -8.50
N SER A 52 9.22 29.89 -8.32
CA SER A 52 8.44 30.64 -7.34
C SER A 52 7.41 29.75 -6.64
N VAL A 53 6.97 30.19 -5.45
CA VAL A 53 5.91 29.54 -4.67
C VAL A 53 4.58 29.59 -5.45
N GLU A 54 4.32 30.67 -6.17
CA GLU A 54 3.10 30.84 -6.96
C GLU A 54 3.04 29.85 -8.12
N GLU A 55 4.13 29.66 -8.87
CA GLU A 55 4.24 28.64 -9.90
C GLU A 55 4.04 27.22 -9.33
N ALA A 56 4.61 26.93 -8.15
CA ALA A 56 4.44 25.66 -7.49
C ALA A 56 2.97 25.43 -7.07
N ARG A 57 2.31 26.45 -6.52
CA ARG A 57 0.90 26.38 -6.12
C ARG A 57 0.00 26.10 -7.33
N ASN A 58 0.17 26.83 -8.43
CA ASN A 58 -0.60 26.63 -9.65
C ASN A 58 -0.40 25.21 -10.21
N TYR A 59 0.83 24.71 -10.16
CA TYR A 59 1.15 23.34 -10.56
C TYR A 59 0.42 22.32 -9.69
N PHE A 60 0.49 22.45 -8.37
CA PHE A 60 -0.18 21.50 -7.45
C PHE A 60 -1.69 21.55 -7.56
N THR A 61 -2.31 22.72 -7.72
CA THR A 61 -3.77 22.83 -7.94
C THR A 61 -4.21 22.05 -9.18
N ARG A 62 -3.45 22.13 -10.27
CA ARG A 62 -3.75 21.36 -11.49
C ARG A 62 -3.58 19.87 -11.27
N ILE A 63 -2.44 19.44 -10.71
CA ILE A 63 -2.16 18.00 -10.50
C ILE A 63 -3.15 17.39 -9.52
N SER A 64 -3.54 18.10 -8.46
CA SER A 64 -4.57 17.63 -7.51
C SER A 64 -5.90 17.40 -8.22
N ALA A 65 -6.35 18.35 -9.04
CA ALA A 65 -7.59 18.20 -9.81
C ALA A 65 -7.51 17.03 -10.80
N ASP A 66 -6.39 16.86 -11.50
CA ASP A 66 -6.18 15.76 -12.44
C ASP A 66 -6.21 14.39 -11.73
N LEU A 67 -5.53 14.27 -10.60
CA LEU A 67 -5.52 13.03 -9.79
C LEU A 67 -6.92 12.71 -9.28
N ILE A 68 -7.63 13.67 -8.69
CA ILE A 68 -8.99 13.47 -8.19
C ILE A 68 -9.92 12.98 -9.30
N ASN A 69 -9.83 13.60 -10.49
CA ASN A 69 -10.64 13.20 -11.64
C ASN A 69 -10.32 11.79 -12.14
N HIS A 70 -9.04 11.43 -12.27
CA HIS A 70 -8.63 10.10 -12.72
C HIS A 70 -9.08 9.01 -11.74
N PHE A 71 -8.89 9.22 -10.43
CA PHE A 71 -9.34 8.25 -9.44
C PHE A 71 -10.86 8.15 -9.36
N SER A 72 -11.57 9.26 -9.56
CA SER A 72 -13.05 9.25 -9.64
C SER A 72 -13.55 8.42 -10.82
N GLN A 73 -12.89 8.52 -11.99
CA GLN A 73 -13.22 7.68 -13.17
C GLN A 73 -13.00 6.18 -12.90
N LEU A 74 -12.05 5.85 -12.03
CA LEU A 74 -11.79 4.47 -11.59
C LEU A 74 -12.72 4.01 -10.45
N GLY A 75 -13.70 4.84 -10.05
CA GLY A 75 -14.60 4.55 -8.92
C GLY A 75 -13.91 4.63 -7.55
N SER A 76 -12.75 5.29 -7.46
CA SER A 76 -11.99 5.47 -6.23
C SER A 76 -12.02 6.93 -5.78
N LYS A 77 -11.98 7.16 -4.47
CA LYS A 77 -11.94 8.50 -3.89
C LYS A 77 -10.47 8.89 -3.63
N CYS A 78 -10.06 10.03 -4.15
CA CYS A 78 -8.79 10.67 -3.85
C CYS A 78 -9.07 11.97 -3.10
N ILE A 79 -8.40 12.18 -1.97
CA ILE A 79 -8.53 13.39 -1.15
C ILE A 79 -7.13 14.01 -0.94
N GLU A 80 -7.08 15.32 -0.93
CA GLU A 80 -5.86 16.05 -0.59
C GLU A 80 -5.70 16.07 0.94
N LEU A 81 -4.51 15.69 1.43
CA LEU A 81 -4.22 15.69 2.84
C LEU A 81 -3.80 17.08 3.30
N GLU A 82 -4.43 17.57 4.35
CA GLU A 82 -4.05 18.80 5.04
C GLU A 82 -2.81 18.60 5.92
N ALA A 83 -2.33 19.68 6.51
CA ALA A 83 -1.13 19.65 7.36
C ALA A 83 -1.32 18.75 8.59
N GLU A 84 -2.52 18.76 9.20
CA GLU A 84 -2.84 17.92 10.36
C GLU A 84 -2.82 16.45 10.00
N ASP A 85 -3.43 16.06 8.87
CA ASP A 85 -3.45 14.66 8.39
C ASP A 85 -2.03 14.14 8.16
N ARG A 86 -1.17 14.97 7.55
CA ARG A 86 0.24 14.62 7.32
C ARG A 86 1.03 14.48 8.62
N LEU A 87 0.78 15.33 9.61
CA LEU A 87 1.40 15.22 10.93
C LEU A 87 0.92 13.97 11.66
N ARG A 88 -0.38 13.65 11.57
CA ARG A 88 -0.94 12.43 12.15
C ARG A 88 -0.29 11.18 11.55
N LEU A 89 -0.17 11.10 10.22
CA LEU A 89 0.49 9.99 9.54
C LEU A 89 1.93 9.80 10.02
N CYS A 90 2.69 10.89 10.15
CA CYS A 90 4.05 10.84 10.68
C CYS A 90 4.07 10.44 12.16
N HIS A 91 3.16 10.97 12.97
CA HIS A 91 3.03 10.62 14.39
C HIS A 91 2.74 9.12 14.55
N ASP A 92 1.76 8.58 13.82
CA ASP A 92 1.35 7.18 13.94
C ASP A 92 2.46 6.22 13.50
N PHE A 93 3.27 6.62 12.53
CA PHE A 93 4.44 5.84 12.15
C PHE A 93 5.59 5.92 13.17
N TYR A 94 5.92 7.12 13.65
CA TYR A 94 7.07 7.33 14.52
C TYR A 94 6.79 7.02 16.00
N ARG A 95 5.53 7.12 16.43
CA ARG A 95 5.08 6.89 17.82
C ARG A 95 4.08 5.74 17.89
N GLN A 96 4.45 4.60 17.30
CA GLN A 96 3.61 3.40 17.27
C GLN A 96 3.19 2.96 18.67
N GLY A 97 1.88 2.81 18.86
CA GLY A 97 1.26 2.51 20.16
C GLY A 97 0.75 3.74 20.91
N GLU A 98 1.00 4.94 20.40
CA GLU A 98 0.55 6.23 20.95
C GLU A 98 -0.42 6.95 19.99
N GLU A 99 -1.05 6.27 19.04
CA GLU A 99 -1.89 6.84 17.98
C GLU A 99 -3.03 7.68 18.55
N ASN A 100 -3.57 7.27 19.71
CA ASN A 100 -4.64 8.01 20.41
C ASN A 100 -4.16 9.25 21.14
N ALA A 101 -2.86 9.45 21.32
CA ALA A 101 -2.28 10.59 22.01
C ALA A 101 -2.07 11.80 21.08
N PHE A 102 -2.28 11.63 19.78
CA PHE A 102 -2.12 12.72 18.82
C PHE A 102 -3.18 13.81 19.05
N THR A 103 -2.69 15.01 19.36
CA THR A 103 -3.50 16.21 19.43
C THR A 103 -2.74 17.34 18.76
N PHE A 104 -3.38 18.05 17.85
CA PHE A 104 -2.78 19.15 17.15
C PHE A 104 -3.69 20.38 17.20
N ASP A 105 -3.19 21.46 17.80
CA ASP A 105 -3.83 22.77 17.79
C ASP A 105 -2.79 23.81 17.35
N MET A 106 -2.91 24.25 16.11
CA MET A 106 -1.95 25.18 15.50
C MET A 106 -1.80 26.48 16.28
N MET A 107 -2.91 27.03 16.79
CA MET A 107 -2.91 28.31 17.51
C MET A 107 -2.24 28.23 18.88
N GLN A 108 -2.51 27.17 19.64
CA GLN A 108 -1.86 26.93 20.93
C GLN A 108 -0.39 26.62 20.77
N ASN A 109 -0.03 25.86 19.74
CA ASN A 109 1.34 25.43 19.48
C ASN A 109 2.23 26.58 19.06
N MET A 110 1.74 27.48 18.20
CA MET A 110 2.45 28.72 17.86
C MET A 110 2.71 29.60 19.09
N LYS A 111 1.73 29.73 20.00
CA LYS A 111 1.88 30.52 21.23
C LYS A 111 2.88 29.90 22.19
N LYS A 112 3.00 28.55 22.22
CA LYS A 112 3.95 27.85 23.11
C LYS A 112 5.34 27.69 22.50
N GLY A 113 5.56 28.07 21.24
CA GLY A 113 6.82 27.93 20.53
C GLY A 113 7.18 26.48 20.15
N HIS A 114 6.19 25.57 20.11
CA HIS A 114 6.40 24.21 19.67
C HIS A 114 6.61 24.14 18.15
N SER A 115 7.50 23.25 17.73
CA SER A 115 7.70 22.92 16.32
C SER A 115 6.88 21.70 15.91
N PHE A 116 6.70 21.46 14.60
CA PHE A 116 6.06 20.24 14.11
C PHE A 116 6.74 18.96 14.60
N LYS A 117 8.05 19.00 14.83
CA LYS A 117 8.85 17.87 15.30
C LYS A 117 8.42 17.40 16.69
N ASP A 118 7.95 18.32 17.53
CA ASP A 118 7.52 18.00 18.89
C ASP A 118 6.29 17.07 18.92
N PHE A 119 5.52 17.03 17.80
CA PHE A 119 4.34 16.18 17.68
C PHE A 119 4.64 14.83 17.03
N ILE A 120 5.65 14.74 16.19
CA ILE A 120 5.92 13.56 15.36
C ILE A 120 7.16 12.78 15.78
N CYS A 121 8.16 13.43 16.40
CA CYS A 121 9.40 12.75 16.73
C CYS A 121 9.21 11.76 17.88
N PRO A 122 9.79 10.56 17.78
CA PRO A 122 9.90 9.65 18.92
C PRO A 122 10.91 10.17 19.94
N ASP A 123 10.96 9.55 21.10
CA ASP A 123 11.86 9.95 22.19
C ASP A 123 13.33 9.84 21.83
N SER A 124 13.69 8.89 20.94
CA SER A 124 15.06 8.69 20.47
C SER A 124 15.11 8.06 19.08
N PHE A 125 16.18 8.37 18.35
CA PHE A 125 16.60 7.68 17.15
C PHE A 125 18.05 7.23 17.31
N GLU A 126 18.32 5.94 17.02
CA GLU A 126 19.66 5.37 16.93
C GLU A 126 19.79 4.66 15.58
N PHE A 127 20.71 5.10 14.73
CA PHE A 127 20.95 4.49 13.43
C PHE A 127 22.18 3.60 13.47
N GLU A 128 21.97 2.31 13.21
CA GLU A 128 22.99 1.29 13.18
C GLU A 128 23.34 0.91 11.72
N LYS A 129 24.28 -0.02 11.56
CA LYS A 129 24.75 -0.45 10.24
C LYS A 129 23.63 -0.91 9.30
N ASP A 130 22.68 -1.71 9.80
CA ASP A 130 21.67 -2.42 9.01
C ASP A 130 20.24 -2.36 9.61
N TYR A 131 20.05 -1.58 10.65
CA TYR A 131 18.77 -1.28 11.28
C TYR A 131 18.83 0.06 12.00
N PHE A 132 17.70 0.50 12.50
CA PHE A 132 17.60 1.66 13.40
C PHE A 132 16.67 1.35 14.57
N LYS A 133 16.81 2.13 15.64
CA LYS A 133 15.87 2.15 16.76
C LYS A 133 15.10 3.45 16.75
N MET A 134 13.84 3.37 17.08
CA MET A 134 12.89 4.46 17.13
C MET A 134 12.09 4.33 18.42
N GLY A 135 12.49 5.05 19.46
CA GLY A 135 11.99 4.84 20.81
C GLY A 135 12.22 3.38 21.25
N LYS A 136 11.15 2.63 21.48
CA LYS A 136 11.20 1.22 21.89
C LYS A 136 11.15 0.23 20.70
N LYS A 137 10.92 0.72 19.49
CA LYS A 137 10.78 -0.13 18.30
C LYS A 137 12.08 -0.24 17.53
N TYR A 138 12.26 -1.36 16.88
CA TYR A 138 13.33 -1.61 15.93
C TYR A 138 12.79 -1.47 14.52
N GLY A 139 13.51 -0.83 13.62
CA GLY A 139 13.12 -0.64 12.23
C GLY A 139 14.24 -1.00 11.26
N ARG A 140 13.88 -1.40 10.07
CA ARG A 140 14.82 -1.70 8.99
C ARG A 140 14.28 -1.27 7.65
N VAL A 141 15.14 -0.63 6.86
CA VAL A 141 14.85 -0.29 5.48
C VAL A 141 15.53 -1.29 4.55
N ILE A 142 14.74 -1.83 3.63
CA ILE A 142 15.17 -2.67 2.52
C ILE A 142 14.81 -1.98 1.20
N PHE A 143 15.50 -2.32 0.13
CA PHE A 143 15.27 -1.77 -1.20
C PHE A 143 15.32 -2.84 -2.27
N LEU A 144 14.61 -2.63 -3.37
CA LEU A 144 14.64 -3.51 -4.53
C LEU A 144 15.99 -3.35 -5.26
N LYS A 145 16.82 -4.39 -5.20
CA LYS A 145 18.12 -4.42 -5.83
C LYS A 145 18.05 -4.89 -7.28
N GLU A 146 17.34 -5.99 -7.51
CA GLU A 146 17.20 -6.60 -8.82
C GLU A 146 15.80 -7.20 -8.97
N TYR A 147 15.30 -7.24 -10.20
CA TYR A 147 14.04 -7.88 -10.56
C TYR A 147 14.20 -8.56 -11.94
N ALA A 148 13.40 -9.60 -12.19
CA ALA A 148 13.37 -10.24 -13.49
C ALA A 148 12.68 -9.36 -14.55
N SER A 149 12.89 -9.69 -15.81
CA SER A 149 12.25 -8.99 -16.95
C SER A 149 10.72 -8.94 -16.86
N TYR A 150 10.13 -9.86 -16.12
CA TYR A 150 8.69 -9.92 -15.86
C TYR A 150 8.42 -9.97 -14.35
N ILE A 151 7.68 -8.99 -13.83
CA ILE A 151 7.23 -8.93 -12.45
C ILE A 151 5.77 -9.41 -12.41
N LYS A 152 5.47 -10.33 -11.48
CA LYS A 152 4.11 -10.84 -11.31
C LYS A 152 3.24 -9.82 -10.59
N ASP A 153 2.01 -9.66 -11.06
CA ASP A 153 1.04 -8.71 -10.52
C ASP A 153 0.70 -8.88 -9.03
N ASN A 154 0.85 -10.07 -8.46
CA ASN A 154 0.53 -10.34 -7.06
C ASN A 154 1.69 -10.06 -6.10
N MET A 155 2.87 -9.64 -6.58
CA MET A 155 4.05 -9.41 -5.73
C MET A 155 3.78 -8.35 -4.65
N VAL A 156 3.26 -7.20 -5.05
CA VAL A 156 2.97 -6.09 -4.13
C VAL A 156 1.96 -6.53 -3.07
N ALA A 157 0.91 -7.24 -3.48
CA ALA A 157 -0.09 -7.77 -2.56
C ALA A 157 0.52 -8.73 -1.54
N GLU A 158 1.28 -9.74 -1.99
CA GLU A 158 1.88 -10.71 -1.08
C GLU A 158 2.91 -10.09 -0.12
N LEU A 159 3.60 -9.03 -0.55
CA LEU A 159 4.51 -8.30 0.34
C LEU A 159 3.77 -7.43 1.36
N THR A 160 2.65 -6.81 0.97
CA THR A 160 1.91 -5.88 1.83
C THR A 160 0.83 -6.58 2.68
N ASP A 161 0.41 -7.79 2.33
CA ASP A 161 -0.56 -8.58 3.11
C ASP A 161 0.06 -9.28 4.34
N LEU A 162 1.35 -9.14 4.55
CA LEU A 162 2.01 -9.64 5.75
C LEU A 162 1.57 -8.83 6.98
N ASN A 163 1.16 -9.52 8.06
CA ASN A 163 0.69 -8.88 9.30
C ASN A 163 1.82 -8.19 10.06
N ARG A 164 2.24 -7.03 9.57
CA ARG A 164 3.37 -6.23 10.09
C ARG A 164 3.12 -4.75 9.89
N ASN A 165 3.68 -3.95 10.78
CA ASN A 165 3.75 -2.51 10.54
C ASN A 165 4.83 -2.24 9.50
N MET A 166 4.43 -1.80 8.32
CA MET A 166 5.35 -1.49 7.24
C MET A 166 4.85 -0.31 6.40
N MET A 167 5.79 0.33 5.74
CA MET A 167 5.51 1.30 4.69
C MET A 167 6.34 0.95 3.46
N MET A 168 5.73 0.98 2.30
CA MET A 168 6.39 0.79 1.02
C MET A 168 6.28 2.06 0.20
N SER A 169 7.39 2.52 -0.35
CA SER A 169 7.45 3.67 -1.26
C SER A 169 7.98 3.23 -2.62
N ILE A 170 7.38 3.78 -3.65
CA ILE A 170 7.83 3.67 -5.03
C ILE A 170 8.03 5.09 -5.53
N ASP A 171 9.30 5.50 -5.60
CA ASP A 171 9.68 6.78 -6.17
C ASP A 171 9.77 6.64 -7.68
N VAL A 172 9.05 7.48 -8.40
CA VAL A 172 8.95 7.42 -9.87
C VAL A 172 9.39 8.74 -10.47
N ILE A 173 10.37 8.67 -11.35
CA ILE A 173 10.90 9.82 -12.09
C ILE A 173 10.62 9.57 -13.58
N PRO A 174 9.71 10.34 -14.20
CA PRO A 174 9.47 10.23 -15.62
C PRO A 174 10.70 10.74 -16.40
N VAL A 175 11.11 9.98 -17.42
CA VAL A 175 12.19 10.38 -18.33
C VAL A 175 11.56 10.91 -19.62
N PRO A 176 11.95 12.10 -20.10
CA PRO A 176 11.50 12.61 -21.41
C PRO A 176 11.79 11.60 -22.52
N MET A 177 10.89 11.48 -23.51
CA MET A 177 10.95 10.44 -24.53
C MET A 177 12.26 10.50 -25.36
N ASP A 178 12.69 11.70 -25.71
CA ASP A 178 13.93 11.95 -26.46
C ASP A 178 15.18 11.53 -25.68
N GLU A 179 15.20 11.75 -24.37
CA GLU A 179 16.27 11.28 -23.48
C GLU A 179 16.22 9.77 -23.30
N ALA A 180 15.02 9.21 -23.14
CA ALA A 180 14.81 7.78 -22.97
C ALA A 180 15.33 6.99 -24.19
N VAL A 181 14.91 7.38 -25.39
CA VAL A 181 15.36 6.74 -26.65
C VAL A 181 16.87 6.83 -26.78
N ARG A 182 17.45 8.01 -26.57
CA ARG A 182 18.92 8.22 -26.63
C ARG A 182 19.67 7.36 -25.63
N GLU A 183 19.16 7.23 -24.39
CA GLU A 183 19.79 6.39 -23.36
C GLU A 183 19.80 4.91 -23.76
N VAL A 184 18.64 4.41 -24.25
CA VAL A 184 18.51 3.02 -24.67
C VAL A 184 19.36 2.73 -25.92
N GLU A 185 19.42 3.65 -26.89
CA GLU A 185 20.30 3.54 -28.04
C GLU A 185 21.79 3.48 -27.64
N ASN A 186 22.21 4.33 -26.72
CA ASN A 186 23.58 4.31 -26.19
C ASN A 186 23.89 2.99 -25.47
N ARG A 187 22.95 2.46 -24.70
CA ARG A 187 23.08 1.15 -24.04
C ARG A 187 23.23 0.03 -25.08
N ARG A 188 22.41 0.04 -26.13
CA ARG A 188 22.47 -0.92 -27.23
C ARG A 188 23.82 -0.85 -27.96
N LEU A 189 24.29 0.35 -28.29
CA LEU A 189 25.60 0.54 -28.89
C LEU A 189 26.74 0.03 -28.00
N GLY A 190 26.64 0.19 -26.68
CA GLY A 190 27.60 -0.37 -25.72
C GLY A 190 27.61 -1.90 -25.78
N VAL A 191 26.46 -2.55 -25.81
CA VAL A 191 26.32 -4.01 -25.92
C VAL A 191 26.91 -4.51 -27.25
N GLU A 192 26.58 -3.88 -28.39
CA GLU A 192 27.13 -4.23 -29.71
C GLU A 192 28.68 -4.06 -29.75
N THR A 193 29.18 -3.02 -29.09
CA THR A 193 30.62 -2.80 -28.94
C THR A 193 31.27 -3.94 -28.14
N ASN A 194 30.65 -4.37 -27.03
CA ASN A 194 31.15 -5.49 -26.22
C ASN A 194 31.15 -6.80 -27.01
N ILE A 195 30.11 -7.09 -27.79
CA ILE A 195 30.02 -8.25 -28.67
C ILE A 195 31.12 -8.20 -29.71
N THR A 196 31.30 -7.06 -30.37
CA THR A 196 32.37 -6.88 -31.38
C THR A 196 33.77 -7.08 -30.78
N ASN A 197 34.04 -6.53 -29.61
CA ASN A 197 35.30 -6.71 -28.91
C ASN A 197 35.52 -8.17 -28.50
N TRP A 198 34.48 -8.85 -28.05
CA TRP A 198 34.53 -10.27 -27.71
C TRP A 198 34.86 -11.09 -28.96
N GLN A 199 34.17 -10.86 -30.10
CA GLN A 199 34.43 -11.54 -31.38
C GLN A 199 35.87 -11.30 -31.87
N ARG A 200 36.38 -10.07 -31.79
CA ARG A 200 37.77 -9.75 -32.16
C ARG A 200 38.78 -10.54 -31.32
N ARG A 201 38.54 -10.70 -30.01
CA ARG A 201 39.37 -11.51 -29.11
C ARG A 201 39.34 -12.99 -29.50
N GLN A 202 38.17 -13.55 -29.83
CA GLN A 202 38.04 -14.94 -30.28
C GLN A 202 38.76 -15.17 -31.62
N ASN A 203 38.62 -14.26 -32.56
CA ASN A 203 39.29 -14.32 -33.83
C ASN A 203 40.83 -14.26 -33.68
N SER A 204 41.34 -13.42 -32.78
CA SER A 204 42.78 -13.36 -32.47
C SER A 204 43.29 -14.67 -31.86
N ASN A 205 42.46 -15.43 -31.19
CA ASN A 205 42.74 -16.72 -30.62
C ASN A 205 42.49 -17.90 -31.60
N ASN A 206 42.27 -17.61 -32.89
CA ASN A 206 41.90 -18.58 -33.94
C ASN A 206 40.63 -19.40 -33.67
N ASN A 207 39.71 -18.86 -32.85
CA ASN A 207 38.43 -19.49 -32.51
C ASN A 207 37.28 -18.84 -33.29
N PHE A 208 37.23 -19.08 -34.60
CA PHE A 208 36.27 -18.46 -35.53
C PHE A 208 34.82 -18.98 -35.39
N SER A 209 34.64 -20.11 -34.72
CA SER A 209 33.33 -20.72 -34.48
C SER A 209 32.76 -20.43 -33.07
N ALA A 210 33.36 -19.53 -32.33
CA ALA A 210 32.92 -19.22 -30.98
C ALA A 210 31.52 -18.59 -30.99
N VAL A 211 30.60 -19.17 -30.23
CA VAL A 211 29.24 -18.66 -30.03
C VAL A 211 29.29 -17.49 -29.05
N ILE A 212 28.54 -16.43 -29.36
CA ILE A 212 28.41 -15.27 -28.45
C ILE A 212 27.95 -15.75 -27.07
N PRO A 213 28.57 -15.30 -25.98
CA PRO A 213 28.11 -15.63 -24.63
C PRO A 213 26.65 -15.28 -24.43
N TYR A 214 25.92 -16.18 -23.78
CA TYR A 214 24.47 -16.04 -23.54
C TYR A 214 24.13 -14.68 -22.90
N ASP A 215 24.90 -14.21 -21.93
CA ASP A 215 24.65 -12.95 -21.25
C ASP A 215 24.71 -11.73 -22.19
N LEU A 216 25.66 -11.72 -23.15
CA LEU A 216 25.76 -10.63 -24.13
C LEU A 216 24.61 -10.68 -25.16
N GLU A 217 24.23 -11.90 -25.57
CA GLU A 217 23.10 -12.08 -26.47
C GLU A 217 21.80 -11.68 -25.79
N GLN A 218 21.60 -12.05 -24.53
CA GLN A 218 20.46 -11.66 -23.74
C GLN A 218 20.36 -10.14 -23.59
N GLN A 219 21.45 -9.46 -23.23
CA GLN A 219 21.50 -8.01 -23.15
C GLN A 219 21.19 -7.32 -24.48
N ARG A 220 21.62 -7.91 -25.61
CA ARG A 220 21.29 -7.41 -26.93
C ARG A 220 19.78 -7.49 -27.23
N ILE A 221 19.16 -8.63 -26.93
CA ILE A 221 17.73 -8.85 -27.11
C ILE A 221 16.94 -7.87 -26.22
N GLU A 222 17.24 -7.80 -24.94
CA GLU A 222 16.56 -6.93 -23.98
C GLU A 222 16.68 -5.45 -24.37
N SER A 223 17.86 -5.00 -24.82
CA SER A 223 18.04 -3.61 -25.26
C SER A 223 17.24 -3.27 -26.52
N LYS A 224 17.08 -4.26 -27.42
CA LYS A 224 16.27 -4.11 -28.62
C LYS A 224 14.78 -4.07 -28.29
N GLU A 225 14.30 -5.01 -27.48
CA GLU A 225 12.91 -5.05 -27.03
C GLU A 225 12.52 -3.77 -26.30
N PHE A 226 13.40 -3.27 -25.43
CA PHE A 226 13.14 -2.03 -24.72
C PHE A 226 13.04 -0.81 -25.66
N LEU A 227 13.87 -0.76 -26.70
CA LEU A 227 13.77 0.29 -27.73
C LEU A 227 12.46 0.18 -28.52
N ASP A 228 12.08 -1.05 -28.90
CA ASP A 228 10.82 -1.33 -29.60
C ASP A 228 9.60 -0.95 -28.72
N ASP A 229 9.66 -1.19 -27.41
CA ASP A 229 8.64 -0.76 -26.46
C ASP A 229 8.44 0.75 -26.45
N LEU A 230 9.54 1.52 -26.43
CA LEU A 230 9.48 2.97 -26.43
C LEU A 230 9.02 3.55 -27.76
N THR A 231 9.43 2.96 -28.88
CA THR A 231 9.22 3.57 -30.22
C THR A 231 7.95 3.06 -30.93
N THR A 232 7.55 1.82 -30.64
CA THR A 232 6.46 1.14 -31.38
C THR A 232 5.24 0.85 -30.53
N ARG A 233 5.43 0.57 -29.22
CA ARG A 233 4.35 0.16 -28.31
C ARG A 233 3.85 1.29 -27.39
N ASP A 234 4.24 2.52 -27.65
CA ASP A 234 3.84 3.73 -26.87
C ASP A 234 4.13 3.60 -25.34
N GLN A 235 5.14 2.81 -24.98
CA GLN A 235 5.61 2.71 -23.61
C GLN A 235 6.46 3.93 -23.25
N ARG A 236 6.47 4.30 -21.97
CA ARG A 236 7.33 5.37 -21.45
C ARG A 236 8.36 4.79 -20.49
N MET A 237 9.50 5.47 -20.41
CA MET A 237 10.57 5.12 -19.50
C MET A 237 10.46 5.91 -18.20
N PHE A 238 10.64 5.19 -17.10
CA PHE A 238 10.72 5.76 -15.76
C PHE A 238 11.97 5.25 -15.07
N LEU A 239 12.58 6.12 -14.27
CA LEU A 239 13.56 5.70 -13.27
C LEU A 239 12.82 5.56 -11.95
N SER A 240 12.98 4.42 -11.28
CA SER A 240 12.25 4.11 -10.07
C SER A 240 13.14 3.54 -8.97
N VAL A 241 12.81 3.91 -7.73
CA VAL A 241 13.37 3.30 -6.52
C VAL A 241 12.22 2.73 -5.72
N LEU A 242 12.28 1.45 -5.40
CA LEU A 242 11.34 0.81 -4.48
C LEU A 242 12.05 0.55 -3.17
N THR A 243 11.53 1.15 -2.10
CA THR A 243 12.02 1.00 -0.74
C THR A 243 10.89 0.56 0.18
N MET A 244 11.23 -0.20 1.22
CA MET A 244 10.29 -0.63 2.24
C MET A 244 10.94 -0.44 3.61
N VAL A 245 10.16 0.04 4.57
CA VAL A 245 10.51 0.02 5.99
C VAL A 245 9.52 -0.87 6.73
N HIS A 246 10.02 -1.69 7.61
CA HIS A 246 9.18 -2.43 8.56
C HIS A 246 9.73 -2.28 9.97
N THR A 247 8.85 -2.44 10.96
CA THR A 247 9.18 -2.27 12.37
C THR A 247 8.77 -3.50 13.18
N ALA A 248 9.47 -3.72 14.28
CA ALA A 248 9.23 -4.83 15.21
C ALA A 248 9.50 -4.42 16.65
N ASP A 249 9.01 -5.21 17.61
CA ASP A 249 9.20 -4.96 19.04
C ASP A 249 10.59 -5.39 19.55
N SER A 250 11.24 -6.30 18.83
CA SER A 250 12.57 -6.78 19.16
C SER A 250 13.46 -6.93 17.93
N LYS A 251 14.77 -6.95 18.16
CA LYS A 251 15.74 -7.16 17.08
C LYS A 251 15.60 -8.56 16.45
N GLU A 252 15.33 -9.57 17.27
CA GLU A 252 15.12 -10.95 16.79
C GLU A 252 13.88 -11.04 15.88
N GLN A 253 12.78 -10.44 16.31
CA GLN A 253 11.57 -10.36 15.46
C GLN A 253 11.85 -9.60 14.16
N LEU A 254 12.59 -8.48 14.23
CA LEU A 254 12.97 -7.69 13.05
C LEU A 254 13.76 -8.54 12.04
N ASP A 255 14.71 -9.36 12.53
CA ASP A 255 15.51 -10.23 11.68
C ASP A 255 14.67 -11.32 11.01
N ASN A 256 13.80 -11.98 11.78
CA ASN A 256 12.86 -12.99 11.26
C ASN A 256 11.89 -12.40 10.24
N ASP A 257 11.38 -11.21 10.51
CA ASP A 257 10.48 -10.48 9.63
C ASP A 257 11.17 -10.07 8.32
N THR A 258 12.40 -9.60 8.41
CA THR A 258 13.20 -9.29 7.23
C THR A 258 13.40 -10.52 6.35
N GLU A 259 13.81 -11.65 6.93
CA GLU A 259 14.04 -12.88 6.15
C GLU A 259 12.76 -13.38 5.47
N SER A 260 11.63 -13.28 6.14
CA SER A 260 10.32 -13.60 5.56
C SER A 260 9.98 -12.68 4.36
N LEU A 261 10.23 -11.36 4.47
CA LEU A 261 10.03 -10.41 3.38
C LEU A 261 10.94 -10.73 2.18
N LEU A 262 12.23 -10.97 2.44
CA LEU A 262 13.18 -11.31 1.39
C LEU A 262 12.82 -12.63 0.70
N THR A 263 12.33 -13.61 1.46
CA THR A 263 11.91 -14.92 0.93
C THR A 263 10.65 -14.78 0.07
N THR A 264 9.67 -13.98 0.51
CA THR A 264 8.47 -13.69 -0.27
C THR A 264 8.82 -12.99 -1.58
N ALA A 265 9.72 -12.00 -1.55
CA ALA A 265 10.19 -11.32 -2.76
C ALA A 265 10.88 -12.28 -3.76
N ARG A 266 11.72 -13.20 -3.27
CA ARG A 266 12.41 -14.21 -4.11
C ARG A 266 11.42 -15.12 -4.87
N LYS A 267 10.25 -15.43 -4.31
CA LYS A 267 9.19 -16.19 -5.01
C LYS A 267 8.70 -15.48 -6.28
N HIS A 268 8.81 -14.15 -6.29
CA HIS A 268 8.44 -13.29 -7.42
C HIS A 268 9.64 -12.88 -8.27
N LEU A 269 10.77 -13.57 -8.13
CA LEU A 269 12.02 -13.26 -8.82
C LEU A 269 12.52 -11.83 -8.57
N CYS A 270 12.16 -11.26 -7.43
CA CYS A 270 12.62 -9.95 -6.99
C CYS A 270 13.65 -10.11 -5.89
N GLN A 271 14.77 -9.43 -6.00
CA GLN A 271 15.82 -9.43 -5.00
C GLN A 271 15.80 -8.11 -4.23
N PHE A 272 15.36 -8.16 -2.98
CA PHE A 272 15.54 -7.06 -2.05
C PHE A 272 16.83 -7.21 -1.27
N SER A 273 17.40 -6.09 -0.88
CA SER A 273 18.60 -6.02 -0.04
C SER A 273 18.41 -5.03 1.10
N ILE A 274 19.06 -5.31 2.22
CA ILE A 274 19.07 -4.39 3.37
C ILE A 274 19.98 -3.22 3.03
N LEU A 275 19.54 -2.00 3.28
CA LEU A 275 20.40 -0.82 3.21
C LEU A 275 21.43 -0.88 4.34
N LYS A 276 22.72 -0.85 3.99
CA LYS A 276 23.81 -0.82 4.95
C LYS A 276 24.39 0.58 5.04
N TYR A 277 24.51 1.11 6.26
CA TYR A 277 25.02 2.46 6.56
C TYR A 277 24.16 3.63 5.99
N GLN A 278 22.99 3.33 5.42
CA GLN A 278 22.07 4.29 4.80
C GLN A 278 20.65 4.15 5.33
N GLN A 279 20.46 3.65 6.54
CA GLN A 279 19.13 3.42 7.12
C GLN A 279 18.36 4.74 7.30
N MET A 280 19.02 5.82 7.68
CA MET A 280 18.43 7.15 7.79
C MET A 280 17.97 7.69 6.42
N ASP A 281 18.82 7.58 5.39
CA ASP A 281 18.49 8.02 4.04
C ASP A 281 17.35 7.17 3.45
N GLY A 282 17.37 5.87 3.73
CA GLY A 282 16.29 4.95 3.37
C GLY A 282 14.97 5.32 4.03
N LEU A 283 14.97 5.57 5.34
CA LEU A 283 13.78 5.98 6.07
C LEU A 283 13.19 7.29 5.51
N ASN A 284 14.03 8.30 5.26
CA ASN A 284 13.58 9.55 4.65
C ASN A 284 13.01 9.37 3.22
N THR A 285 13.50 8.37 2.48
CA THR A 285 12.99 8.04 1.14
C THR A 285 11.63 7.34 1.21
N VAL A 286 11.45 6.41 2.17
CA VAL A 286 10.18 5.68 2.32
C VAL A 286 9.05 6.58 2.80
N MET A 287 9.36 7.53 3.67
CA MET A 287 8.35 8.45 4.23
C MET A 287 7.77 9.36 3.15
N PRO A 288 6.46 9.72 3.23
CA PRO A 288 5.78 10.51 2.21
C PRO A 288 6.17 11.99 2.22
N PHE A 289 7.48 12.26 2.29
CA PHE A 289 8.04 13.62 2.26
C PHE A 289 8.32 14.13 0.85
N GLY A 290 8.23 13.25 -0.16
CA GLY A 290 8.59 13.57 -1.53
C GLY A 290 10.08 13.84 -1.73
N VAL A 291 10.92 13.22 -0.88
CA VAL A 291 12.38 13.36 -0.91
C VAL A 291 13.02 12.00 -1.12
N ARG A 292 13.78 11.85 -2.20
CA ARG A 292 14.58 10.65 -2.45
C ARG A 292 16.03 10.90 -2.04
N LYS A 293 16.53 10.06 -1.14
CA LYS A 293 17.93 10.07 -0.63
C LYS A 293 18.73 8.84 -1.08
N ILE A 294 18.06 7.86 -1.72
CA ILE A 294 18.68 6.62 -2.18
C ILE A 294 18.79 6.64 -3.70
N ASP A 295 19.93 6.28 -4.24
CA ASP A 295 20.23 6.26 -5.68
C ASP A 295 20.21 4.85 -6.29
N ALA A 296 19.45 3.92 -5.71
CA ALA A 296 19.24 2.58 -6.25
C ALA A 296 18.21 2.58 -7.40
N LEU A 297 18.40 3.47 -8.38
CA LEU A 297 17.49 3.64 -9.51
C LEU A 297 17.44 2.40 -10.40
N ARG A 298 16.23 2.04 -10.81
CA ARG A 298 15.94 1.00 -11.78
C ARG A 298 15.05 1.57 -12.90
N THR A 299 15.33 1.13 -14.11
CA THR A 299 14.55 1.54 -15.29
C THR A 299 13.32 0.66 -15.41
N LEU A 300 12.14 1.27 -15.50
CA LEU A 300 10.85 0.60 -15.70
C LEU A 300 10.15 1.18 -16.92
N THR A 301 9.38 0.33 -17.61
CA THR A 301 8.39 0.76 -18.62
C THR A 301 7.06 1.07 -17.95
N THR A 302 6.13 1.69 -18.68
CA THR A 302 4.75 1.92 -18.20
C THR A 302 4.09 0.63 -17.73
N GLU A 303 4.25 -0.46 -18.48
CA GLU A 303 3.69 -1.79 -18.16
C GLU A 303 4.30 -2.34 -16.87
N SER A 304 5.63 -2.31 -16.76
CA SER A 304 6.33 -2.77 -15.57
C SER A 304 5.98 -1.95 -14.33
N LEU A 305 5.80 -0.64 -14.48
CA LEU A 305 5.40 0.26 -13.39
C LEU A 305 3.95 -0.01 -12.93
N ALA A 306 3.05 -0.35 -13.86
CA ALA A 306 1.65 -0.64 -13.56
C ALA A 306 1.49 -1.83 -12.60
N VAL A 307 2.41 -2.79 -12.62
CA VAL A 307 2.42 -3.94 -11.69
C VAL A 307 2.54 -3.49 -10.23
N PHE A 308 3.20 -2.37 -9.97
CA PHE A 308 3.38 -1.84 -8.62
C PHE A 308 2.17 -1.05 -8.09
N ILE A 309 1.12 -0.86 -8.90
CA ILE A 309 -0.09 -0.15 -8.45
C ILE A 309 -0.81 -1.01 -7.40
N PRO A 310 -0.99 -0.50 -6.15
CA PRO A 310 -1.51 -1.29 -5.04
C PRO A 310 -3.05 -1.40 -5.02
N PHE A 311 -3.74 -1.14 -6.14
CA PHE A 311 -5.20 -1.12 -6.21
C PHE A 311 -5.74 -2.45 -6.75
N ARG A 312 -5.91 -3.46 -5.89
CA ARG A 312 -6.32 -4.81 -6.32
C ARG A 312 -7.61 -5.31 -5.72
N VAL A 313 -7.99 -4.76 -4.58
CA VAL A 313 -9.13 -5.27 -3.81
C VAL A 313 -10.01 -4.11 -3.43
N GLN A 314 -11.30 -4.23 -3.75
CA GLN A 314 -12.29 -3.32 -3.23
C GLN A 314 -12.55 -3.69 -1.77
N GLU A 315 -12.25 -2.78 -0.87
CA GLU A 315 -12.54 -2.87 0.56
C GLU A 315 -13.81 -2.07 0.86
N ILE A 316 -14.66 -2.62 1.71
CA ILE A 316 -15.87 -1.94 2.19
C ILE A 316 -15.76 -1.87 3.71
N ASN A 317 -15.50 -0.68 4.21
CA ASN A 317 -15.41 -0.41 5.63
C ASN A 317 -16.08 0.95 5.92
N HIS A 318 -17.41 0.91 6.11
CA HIS A 318 -18.19 2.10 6.39
C HIS A 318 -18.26 2.32 7.90
N GLU A 319 -18.14 3.58 8.32
CA GLU A 319 -18.48 3.95 9.70
C GLU A 319 -19.94 3.57 10.01
N ASN A 320 -20.18 3.03 11.19
CA ASN A 320 -21.51 2.59 11.62
C ASN A 320 -22.14 1.48 10.75
N GLY A 321 -21.34 0.77 9.97
CA GLY A 321 -21.79 -0.39 9.21
C GLY A 321 -22.05 -1.63 10.07
N ILE A 322 -22.64 -2.65 9.46
CA ILE A 322 -22.80 -3.99 10.04
C ILE A 322 -21.87 -4.97 9.35
N TYR A 323 -21.52 -6.05 10.05
CA TYR A 323 -20.63 -7.09 9.52
C TYR A 323 -21.36 -7.99 8.52
N TYR A 324 -20.87 -8.08 7.30
CA TYR A 324 -21.40 -8.96 6.25
C TYR A 324 -20.55 -10.21 6.00
N GLY A 325 -19.27 -10.18 6.32
CA GLY A 325 -18.37 -11.29 6.08
C GLY A 325 -16.90 -10.85 5.97
N GLN A 326 -16.08 -11.70 5.37
CA GLN A 326 -14.68 -11.42 5.10
C GLN A 326 -14.43 -11.39 3.59
N ASN A 327 -13.62 -10.44 3.15
CA ASN A 327 -13.15 -10.39 1.76
C ASN A 327 -12.31 -11.64 1.44
N VAL A 328 -12.61 -12.29 0.34
CA VAL A 328 -11.95 -13.55 -0.04
C VAL A 328 -10.45 -13.34 -0.32
N ILE A 329 -10.07 -12.17 -0.82
CA ILE A 329 -8.69 -11.85 -1.22
C ILE A 329 -7.91 -11.29 -0.05
N SER A 330 -8.34 -10.15 0.52
CA SER A 330 -7.62 -9.46 1.59
C SER A 330 -7.80 -10.07 2.98
N LYS A 331 -8.83 -10.93 3.16
CA LYS A 331 -9.26 -11.47 4.46
C LYS A 331 -9.70 -10.41 5.47
N ASN A 332 -9.85 -9.18 5.05
CA ASN A 332 -10.38 -8.12 5.89
C ASN A 332 -11.89 -8.26 6.05
N MET A 333 -12.42 -7.74 7.15
CA MET A 333 -13.85 -7.75 7.41
C MET A 333 -14.58 -6.79 6.47
N ILE A 334 -15.74 -7.20 5.95
CA ILE A 334 -16.64 -6.37 5.17
C ILE A 334 -17.64 -5.77 6.14
N ILE A 335 -17.53 -4.46 6.37
CA ILE A 335 -18.41 -3.67 7.21
C ILE A 335 -19.15 -2.67 6.31
N ALA A 336 -20.43 -2.81 6.14
CA ALA A 336 -21.19 -1.96 5.24
C ALA A 336 -22.42 -1.34 5.91
N ASP A 337 -22.66 -0.07 5.59
CA ASP A 337 -23.92 0.64 5.88
C ASP A 337 -24.64 0.87 4.55
N ARG A 338 -25.76 0.20 4.36
CA ARG A 338 -26.54 0.32 3.12
C ARG A 338 -27.08 1.73 2.86
N ARG A 339 -27.23 2.56 3.89
CA ARG A 339 -27.68 3.94 3.77
C ARG A 339 -26.66 4.82 3.04
N GLN A 340 -25.38 4.40 3.02
CA GLN A 340 -24.31 5.09 2.30
C GLN A 340 -24.18 4.65 0.83
N LEU A 341 -24.94 3.64 0.41
CA LEU A 341 -24.97 3.19 -0.98
C LEU A 341 -25.95 4.04 -1.79
N LEU A 342 -25.74 4.15 -3.11
CA LEU A 342 -26.67 4.82 -4.02
C LEU A 342 -28.09 4.22 -3.96
N ASN A 343 -28.18 2.92 -3.67
CA ASN A 343 -29.41 2.20 -3.49
C ASN A 343 -29.23 1.15 -2.39
N GLY A 344 -30.03 1.22 -1.34
CA GLY A 344 -29.99 0.29 -0.21
C GLY A 344 -30.70 -1.05 -0.45
N ASN A 345 -31.31 -1.27 -1.61
CA ASN A 345 -31.99 -2.53 -1.94
C ASN A 345 -31.00 -3.67 -2.14
N SER A 346 -31.38 -4.87 -1.72
CA SER A 346 -30.57 -6.08 -1.93
C SER A 346 -31.42 -7.29 -2.26
N PHE A 347 -30.77 -8.28 -2.87
CA PHE A 347 -31.32 -9.60 -3.10
C PHE A 347 -30.40 -10.65 -2.46
N ILE A 348 -31.00 -11.58 -1.69
CA ILE A 348 -30.29 -12.73 -1.16
C ILE A 348 -30.71 -13.95 -1.98
N LEU A 349 -29.84 -14.40 -2.84
CA LEU A 349 -30.07 -15.53 -3.75
C LEU A 349 -29.24 -16.75 -3.34
N GLY A 350 -29.80 -17.93 -3.48
CA GLY A 350 -29.12 -19.18 -3.21
C GLY A 350 -30.03 -20.39 -3.35
N VAL A 351 -29.46 -21.57 -3.43
CA VAL A 351 -30.20 -22.84 -3.46
C VAL A 351 -30.82 -23.14 -2.08
N SER A 352 -31.76 -24.07 -2.01
CA SER A 352 -32.34 -24.52 -0.74
C SER A 352 -31.24 -25.04 0.20
N GLY A 353 -31.28 -24.70 1.47
CA GLY A 353 -30.27 -25.09 2.46
C GLY A 353 -28.96 -24.25 2.45
N SER A 354 -28.82 -23.25 1.57
CA SER A 354 -27.60 -22.42 1.49
C SER A 354 -27.46 -21.36 2.59
N GLY A 355 -28.43 -21.24 3.51
CA GLY A 355 -28.38 -20.27 4.60
C GLY A 355 -29.00 -18.91 4.27
N LYS A 356 -29.81 -18.75 3.21
CA LYS A 356 -30.48 -17.49 2.84
C LYS A 356 -31.25 -16.87 3.98
N SER A 357 -32.18 -17.64 4.58
CA SER A 357 -33.03 -17.17 5.70
C SER A 357 -32.18 -16.83 6.93
N PHE A 358 -31.10 -17.58 7.18
CA PHE A 358 -30.15 -17.27 8.26
C PHE A 358 -29.45 -15.94 8.02
N THR A 359 -28.97 -15.70 6.80
CA THR A 359 -28.32 -14.43 6.42
C THR A 359 -29.25 -13.26 6.58
N GLY A 360 -30.52 -13.38 6.14
CA GLY A 360 -31.54 -12.33 6.33
C GLY A 360 -31.83 -12.06 7.80
N LYS A 361 -31.98 -13.11 8.62
CA LYS A 361 -32.17 -12.96 10.07
C LYS A 361 -30.97 -12.28 10.74
N ASN A 362 -29.76 -12.69 10.41
CA ASN A 362 -28.54 -12.10 10.95
C ASN A 362 -28.43 -10.61 10.61
N GLU A 363 -28.80 -10.22 9.39
CA GLU A 363 -28.81 -8.82 8.99
C GLU A 363 -29.82 -8.00 9.79
N ILE A 364 -31.06 -8.50 9.94
CA ILE A 364 -32.11 -7.84 10.72
C ILE A 364 -31.67 -7.65 12.18
N VAL A 365 -31.12 -8.70 12.81
CA VAL A 365 -30.59 -8.62 14.18
C VAL A 365 -29.48 -7.59 14.27
N SER A 366 -28.53 -7.59 13.32
CA SER A 366 -27.41 -6.65 13.31
C SER A 366 -27.88 -5.20 13.19
N VAL A 367 -28.90 -4.92 12.37
CA VAL A 367 -29.49 -3.59 12.22
C VAL A 367 -30.15 -3.13 13.53
N ILE A 368 -30.98 -3.97 14.14
CA ILE A 368 -31.70 -3.65 15.40
C ILE A 368 -30.69 -3.42 16.55
N LEU A 369 -29.67 -4.27 16.65
CA LEU A 369 -28.63 -4.11 17.67
C LEU A 369 -27.82 -2.84 17.48
N ARG A 370 -27.60 -2.42 16.22
CA ARG A 370 -26.82 -1.21 15.88
C ARG A 370 -27.61 0.06 16.11
N ASP A 371 -28.86 0.09 15.69
CA ASP A 371 -29.75 1.25 15.78
C ASP A 371 -31.05 0.87 16.52
N PRO A 372 -31.14 1.21 17.82
CA PRO A 372 -32.35 0.90 18.61
C PRO A 372 -33.61 1.57 18.12
N ASN A 373 -33.52 2.59 17.28
CA ASN A 373 -34.64 3.32 16.71
C ASN A 373 -35.01 2.85 15.29
N ALA A 374 -34.39 1.79 14.81
CA ALA A 374 -34.68 1.24 13.49
C ALA A 374 -36.02 0.47 13.52
N ASP A 375 -36.92 0.84 12.63
CA ASP A 375 -38.14 0.09 12.38
C ASP A 375 -37.87 -1.00 11.34
N VAL A 376 -38.22 -2.24 11.65
CA VAL A 376 -38.09 -3.37 10.75
C VAL A 376 -39.46 -3.95 10.41
N ILE A 377 -39.82 -3.93 9.13
CA ILE A 377 -41.04 -4.52 8.61
C ILE A 377 -40.73 -5.80 7.85
N ILE A 378 -41.29 -6.92 8.29
CA ILE A 378 -41.06 -8.23 7.67
C ILE A 378 -42.36 -8.74 7.04
N ILE A 379 -42.31 -9.05 5.73
CA ILE A 379 -43.40 -9.76 5.05
C ILE A 379 -42.92 -11.21 4.89
N ASP A 380 -43.48 -12.09 5.71
CA ASP A 380 -43.02 -13.48 5.87
C ASP A 380 -44.16 -14.49 5.56
N PRO A 381 -44.31 -14.87 4.28
CA PRO A 381 -45.37 -15.82 3.87
C PRO A 381 -45.20 -17.22 4.48
N GLU A 382 -43.96 -17.62 4.75
CA GLU A 382 -43.61 -18.97 5.22
C GLU A 382 -43.47 -19.06 6.75
N ARG A 383 -43.64 -17.95 7.48
CA ARG A 383 -43.54 -17.83 8.94
C ARG A 383 -42.18 -18.29 9.52
N GLU A 384 -41.11 -18.08 8.80
CA GLU A 384 -39.76 -18.41 9.25
C GLU A 384 -39.17 -17.43 10.28
N TYR A 385 -39.71 -16.21 10.36
CA TYR A 385 -39.16 -15.10 11.17
C TYR A 385 -39.89 -14.94 12.52
N SER A 386 -40.88 -15.78 12.84
CA SER A 386 -41.69 -15.67 14.07
C SER A 386 -40.84 -15.70 15.35
N GLN A 387 -39.71 -16.38 15.38
CA GLN A 387 -38.80 -16.44 16.53
C GLN A 387 -38.02 -15.15 16.77
N LEU A 388 -37.92 -14.26 15.77
CA LEU A 388 -37.24 -12.97 15.87
C LEU A 388 -38.12 -11.86 16.48
N ILE A 389 -39.41 -12.06 16.50
CA ILE A 389 -40.41 -11.05 16.87
C ILE A 389 -40.84 -11.20 18.35
N ASN A 390 -40.62 -12.36 18.94
CA ASN A 390 -40.90 -12.70 20.34
C ASN A 390 -39.67 -12.57 21.22
#